data_7b80012eea510659db32555f5adfeab0
#
_entry.id   7b80012eea510659db32555f5adfeab0
#
_cell.length_a   1.000
_cell.length_b   1.000
_cell.length_c   1.000
_cell.angle_alpha   90.00
_cell.angle_beta   90.00
_cell.angle_gamma   90.00
#
_symmetry.space_group_name_H-M   'P 1'
#
loop_
_entity.id
_entity.type
_entity.pdbx_description
1 polymer ?
#
loop_
_entity_poly.entity_id
_entity_poly.type
_entity_poly.pdbx_seq_one_letter_code
_entity_poly.pdbx_strand_id
1 'polypeptide(L)'
;MKRTALLAALTAATLATSAFAHGDVTPQAVNTDMLPDVGVEGDDWLIENPYRAEAAGEEVWLKAIEIGSSGFNQNCARCHGLGAVSGGLAPDLRYLEAAEYGDEWFVERFQLGMTQNGVTKMPAFGEILGQKAAWAIRTYIETRPDDGALDSHMTRLIEIRDHLLAGDVDDPMALKEELASIAAGVETGSGAPVADSIAFEASRTMSDDPETWKHAADLLTVGLSAAH
;
A
#
# COMPACT_ATOMS: atom_id res chain seq x y z
N MET A 1 -15.99 -19.43 -78.32
CA MET A 1 -16.31 -18.44 -77.30
C MET A 1 -15.73 -18.94 -75.97
N LYS A 2 -14.60 -18.44 -75.56
CA LYS A 2 -13.85 -18.83 -74.33
C LYS A 2 -14.07 -17.74 -73.29
N ARG A 3 -14.70 -18.10 -72.16
CA ARG A 3 -14.87 -17.22 -71.01
C ARG A 3 -13.68 -17.43 -70.07
N THR A 4 -12.81 -16.50 -69.97
CA THR A 4 -11.73 -16.44 -69.02
C THR A 4 -12.25 -15.86 -67.71
N ALA A 5 -12.24 -16.66 -66.64
CA ALA A 5 -12.57 -16.21 -65.29
C ALA A 5 -11.28 -15.64 -64.67
N LEU A 6 -11.32 -14.38 -64.29
CA LEU A 6 -10.28 -13.73 -63.49
C LEU A 6 -10.52 -14.05 -62.02
N LEU A 7 -9.63 -14.83 -61.37
CA LEU A 7 -9.59 -14.97 -59.91
C LEU A 7 -8.79 -13.76 -59.34
N ALA A 8 -9.46 -12.88 -58.65
CA ALA A 8 -8.83 -11.88 -57.82
C ALA A 8 -8.49 -12.48 -56.49
N ALA A 9 -7.22 -12.68 -56.20
CA ALA A 9 -6.75 -13.08 -54.87
C ALA A 9 -6.68 -11.85 -53.99
N LEU A 10 -7.60 -11.74 -53.00
CA LEU A 10 -7.57 -10.73 -51.96
C LEU A 10 -6.58 -11.20 -50.88
N THR A 11 -5.35 -10.68 -50.88
CA THR A 11 -4.41 -10.83 -49.77
C THR A 11 -4.80 -9.86 -48.65
N ALA A 12 -5.46 -10.39 -47.66
CA ALA A 12 -5.71 -9.68 -46.38
C ALA A 12 -4.37 -9.60 -45.61
N ALA A 13 -3.71 -8.46 -45.64
CA ALA A 13 -2.61 -8.15 -44.75
C ALA A 13 -3.16 -7.91 -43.37
N THR A 14 -3.10 -8.94 -42.48
CA THR A 14 -3.33 -8.77 -41.05
C THR A 14 -2.16 -7.99 -40.47
N LEU A 15 -2.35 -6.70 -40.24
CA LEU A 15 -1.50 -5.91 -39.35
C LEU A 15 -1.66 -6.48 -37.95
N ALA A 16 -0.68 -7.29 -37.54
CA ALA A 16 -0.51 -7.66 -36.13
C ALA A 16 -0.08 -6.39 -35.37
N THR A 17 -1.05 -5.69 -34.79
CA THR A 17 -0.74 -4.70 -33.77
C THR A 17 -0.19 -5.46 -32.59
N SER A 18 1.11 -5.34 -32.34
CA SER A 18 1.72 -5.77 -31.10
C SER A 18 1.05 -5.00 -29.98
N ALA A 19 0.09 -5.64 -29.31
CA ALA A 19 -0.45 -5.14 -28.07
C ALA A 19 0.70 -5.16 -27.06
N PHE A 20 1.29 -4.01 -26.80
CA PHE A 20 2.18 -3.83 -25.67
C PHE A 20 1.29 -4.01 -24.42
N ALA A 21 1.37 -5.19 -23.81
CA ALA A 21 0.60 -5.55 -22.61
C ALA A 21 1.05 -4.76 -21.36
N HIS A 22 2.06 -3.92 -21.48
CA HIS A 22 2.48 -2.97 -20.45
C HIS A 22 1.92 -1.60 -20.84
N GLY A 23 0.63 -1.39 -20.54
CA GLY A 23 0.03 -0.07 -20.68
C GLY A 23 0.82 0.92 -19.84
N ASP A 24 1.14 2.05 -20.47
CA ASP A 24 1.79 3.18 -19.81
C ASP A 24 0.99 3.54 -18.55
N VAL A 25 1.64 3.46 -17.38
CA VAL A 25 1.00 3.88 -16.12
C VAL A 25 1.03 5.40 -16.12
N THR A 26 -0.11 6.01 -16.37
CA THR A 26 -0.24 7.46 -16.19
C THR A 26 -0.33 7.74 -14.69
N PRO A 27 0.67 8.41 -14.10
CA PRO A 27 0.65 8.71 -12.67
C PRO A 27 -0.57 9.55 -12.29
N GLN A 28 -1.20 9.18 -11.18
CA GLN A 28 -2.35 9.87 -10.62
C GLN A 28 -1.89 10.77 -9.48
N ALA A 29 -2.32 12.03 -9.50
CA ALA A 29 -1.98 12.99 -8.45
C ALA A 29 -2.42 12.48 -7.07
N VAL A 30 -1.56 12.68 -6.08
CA VAL A 30 -1.82 12.36 -4.67
C VAL A 30 -2.05 13.66 -3.91
N ASN A 31 -3.20 13.79 -3.25
CA ASN A 31 -3.48 14.97 -2.43
C ASN A 31 -2.72 14.86 -1.11
N THR A 32 -1.74 15.73 -0.91
CA THR A 32 -0.87 15.81 0.27
C THR A 32 -1.09 17.05 1.11
N ASP A 33 -2.20 17.79 0.91
CA ASP A 33 -2.46 19.07 1.59
C ASP A 33 -2.51 18.95 3.11
N MET A 34 -2.93 17.77 3.61
CA MET A 34 -3.04 17.49 5.05
C MET A 34 -1.70 17.12 5.71
N LEU A 35 -0.63 16.96 4.94
CA LEU A 35 0.69 16.68 5.48
C LEU A 35 1.49 17.98 5.63
N PRO A 36 2.32 18.11 6.68
CA PRO A 36 3.24 19.22 6.81
C PRO A 36 4.24 19.21 5.65
N ASP A 37 4.75 20.39 5.33
CA ASP A 37 5.81 20.51 4.34
C ASP A 37 7.08 19.83 4.86
N VAL A 38 7.72 19.10 3.97
CA VAL A 38 9.05 18.54 4.22
C VAL A 38 10.04 19.65 3.92
N GLY A 39 10.50 20.28 4.99
CA GLY A 39 11.31 21.48 4.90
C GLY A 39 12.73 21.20 4.43
N VAL A 40 12.95 21.23 3.11
CA VAL A 40 14.30 21.41 2.54
C VAL A 40 14.28 22.69 1.72
N GLU A 41 15.22 23.58 1.98
CA GLU A 41 15.44 24.74 1.10
C GLU A 41 16.03 24.25 -0.23
N GLY A 42 15.29 24.46 -1.32
CA GLY A 42 15.72 24.11 -2.66
C GLY A 42 15.03 22.86 -3.20
N ASP A 43 15.58 22.33 -4.29
CA ASP A 43 15.07 21.16 -5.01
C ASP A 43 15.62 19.82 -4.43
N ASP A 44 16.38 19.88 -3.35
CA ASP A 44 16.98 18.69 -2.74
C ASP A 44 15.94 17.86 -1.99
N TRP A 45 15.96 16.56 -2.22
CA TRP A 45 15.10 15.62 -1.52
C TRP A 45 15.75 15.18 -0.20
N LEU A 46 14.91 14.97 0.81
CA LEU A 46 15.35 14.29 2.03
C LEU A 46 15.83 12.88 1.70
N ILE A 47 16.75 12.37 2.51
CA ILE A 47 17.29 11.02 2.41
C ILE A 47 16.72 10.09 3.48
N GLU A 48 15.94 10.63 4.42
CA GLU A 48 15.26 9.89 5.47
C GLU A 48 13.77 10.25 5.49
N ASN A 49 12.92 9.28 5.84
CA ASN A 49 11.48 9.45 5.92
C ASN A 49 11.09 10.41 7.07
N PRO A 50 10.59 11.62 6.76
CA PRO A 50 10.25 12.62 7.77
C PRO A 50 8.91 12.35 8.48
N TYR A 51 8.11 11.40 7.99
CA TYR A 51 6.76 11.13 8.50
C TYR A 51 6.68 9.95 9.46
N ARG A 52 7.81 9.40 9.90
CA ARG A 52 7.83 8.40 10.99
C ARG A 52 7.34 9.01 12.29
N ALA A 53 6.69 8.21 13.14
CA ALA A 53 6.09 8.69 14.39
C ALA A 53 7.09 9.39 15.32
N GLU A 54 8.34 8.92 15.37
CA GLU A 54 9.43 9.51 16.17
C GLU A 54 9.80 10.93 15.72
N ALA A 55 9.69 11.20 14.40
CA ALA A 55 10.06 12.49 13.83
C ALA A 55 8.86 13.46 13.76
N ALA A 56 7.71 12.96 13.34
CA ALA A 56 6.54 13.80 13.03
C ALA A 56 5.41 13.73 14.07
N GLY A 57 5.45 12.79 15.00
CA GLY A 57 4.36 12.48 15.90
C GLY A 57 3.32 11.54 15.28
N GLU A 58 2.55 10.88 16.14
CA GLU A 58 1.60 9.83 15.74
C GLU A 58 0.52 10.34 14.76
N GLU A 59 -0.01 11.53 14.98
CA GLU A 59 -1.08 12.09 14.14
C GLU A 59 -0.62 12.27 12.67
N VAL A 60 0.55 12.84 12.47
CA VAL A 60 1.13 13.03 11.12
C VAL A 60 1.49 11.69 10.50
N TRP A 61 2.08 10.78 11.27
CA TRP A 61 2.42 9.43 10.83
C TRP A 61 1.19 8.68 10.31
N LEU A 62 0.09 8.67 11.06
CA LEU A 62 -1.16 8.03 10.64
C LEU A 62 -1.76 8.68 9.40
N LYS A 63 -1.70 10.01 9.32
CA LYS A 63 -2.17 10.73 8.12
C LYS A 63 -1.29 10.41 6.90
N ALA A 64 0.02 10.27 7.09
CA ALA A 64 0.93 9.87 6.03
C ALA A 64 0.62 8.44 5.53
N ILE A 65 0.28 7.51 6.42
CA ILE A 65 -0.13 6.15 6.06
C ILE A 65 -1.42 6.17 5.23
N GLU A 66 -2.45 6.91 5.65
CA GLU A 66 -3.72 7.04 4.92
C GLU A 66 -3.50 7.58 3.49
N ILE A 67 -2.77 8.67 3.37
CA ILE A 67 -2.45 9.29 2.08
C ILE A 67 -1.55 8.38 1.25
N GLY A 68 -0.56 7.77 1.89
CA GLY A 68 0.36 6.84 1.26
C GLY A 68 -0.31 5.59 0.72
N SER A 69 -1.27 5.03 1.47
CA SER A 69 -2.10 3.91 1.02
C SER A 69 -2.86 4.25 -0.26
N SER A 70 -3.53 5.41 -0.28
CA SER A 70 -4.22 5.90 -1.46
C SER A 70 -3.28 6.11 -2.65
N GLY A 71 -2.13 6.78 -2.42
CA GLY A 71 -1.11 7.04 -3.43
C GLY A 71 -0.49 5.76 -3.99
N PHE A 72 -0.17 4.79 -3.13
CA PHE A 72 0.35 3.49 -3.50
C PHE A 72 -0.63 2.70 -4.37
N ASN A 73 -1.88 2.60 -3.93
CA ASN A 73 -2.90 1.85 -4.66
C ASN A 73 -3.17 2.42 -6.06
N GLN A 74 -3.10 3.73 -6.21
CA GLN A 74 -3.30 4.40 -7.49
C GLN A 74 -2.11 4.28 -8.45
N ASN A 75 -0.88 4.29 -7.93
CA ASN A 75 0.31 4.45 -8.75
C ASN A 75 1.25 3.23 -8.77
N CYS A 76 1.27 2.43 -7.71
CA CYS A 76 2.31 1.42 -7.47
C CYS A 76 1.75 -0.02 -7.47
N ALA A 77 0.53 -0.22 -6.95
CA ALA A 77 -0.05 -1.54 -6.71
C ALA A 77 -0.20 -2.39 -7.98
N ARG A 78 -0.33 -1.77 -9.14
CA ARG A 78 -0.40 -2.51 -10.43
C ARG A 78 0.82 -3.40 -10.68
N CYS A 79 2.00 -2.98 -10.22
CA CYS A 79 3.24 -3.72 -10.38
C CYS A 79 3.69 -4.38 -9.09
N HIS A 80 3.57 -3.66 -7.95
CA HIS A 80 4.05 -4.11 -6.66
C HIS A 80 3.00 -4.89 -5.84
N GLY A 81 1.79 -5.05 -6.39
CA GLY A 81 0.68 -5.77 -5.75
C GLY A 81 -0.07 -4.93 -4.72
N LEU A 82 -1.31 -5.32 -4.44
CA LEU A 82 -2.12 -4.69 -3.40
C LEU A 82 -1.46 -4.91 -2.04
N GLY A 83 -1.50 -3.89 -1.20
CA GLY A 83 -0.88 -3.96 0.12
C GLY A 83 0.65 -4.06 0.10
N ALA A 84 1.29 -3.74 -1.03
CA ALA A 84 2.73 -3.90 -1.30
C ALA A 84 3.20 -5.37 -1.33
N VAL A 85 2.28 -6.34 -1.34
CA VAL A 85 2.55 -7.78 -1.44
C VAL A 85 2.83 -8.13 -2.90
N SER A 86 4.06 -8.46 -3.22
CA SER A 86 4.48 -8.70 -4.60
C SER A 86 3.79 -9.92 -5.22
N GLY A 87 3.22 -9.71 -6.41
CA GLY A 87 2.77 -10.80 -7.29
C GLY A 87 3.87 -11.35 -8.22
N GLY A 88 5.15 -11.00 -7.99
CA GLY A 88 6.29 -11.46 -8.79
C GLY A 88 6.63 -10.57 -10.00
N LEU A 89 5.86 -9.53 -10.30
CA LEU A 89 6.16 -8.61 -11.40
C LEU A 89 7.22 -7.56 -11.01
N ALA A 90 7.18 -7.10 -9.76
CA ALA A 90 8.12 -6.16 -9.15
C ALA A 90 8.50 -6.65 -7.75
N PRO A 91 9.57 -6.11 -7.12
CA PRO A 91 9.95 -6.50 -5.77
C PRO A 91 8.85 -6.27 -4.74
N ASP A 92 8.83 -7.10 -3.70
CA ASP A 92 8.03 -6.88 -2.50
C ASP A 92 8.68 -5.77 -1.67
N LEU A 93 7.97 -4.66 -1.56
CA LEU A 93 8.51 -3.46 -0.93
C LEU A 93 8.40 -3.48 0.60
N ARG A 94 7.64 -4.41 1.17
CA ARG A 94 7.48 -4.55 2.63
C ARG A 94 8.79 -4.91 3.33
N TYR A 95 9.73 -5.54 2.60
CA TYR A 95 11.05 -5.91 3.10
C TYR A 95 12.12 -4.84 2.93
N LEU A 96 11.74 -3.65 2.45
CA LEU A 96 12.66 -2.53 2.35
C LEU A 96 12.83 -1.91 3.74
N GLU A 97 14.02 -2.05 4.32
CA GLU A 97 14.33 -1.61 5.69
C GLU A 97 13.88 -0.16 5.95
N ALA A 98 13.22 0.06 7.10
CA ALA A 98 12.79 1.37 7.57
C ALA A 98 13.96 2.14 8.21
N ALA A 99 15.01 2.37 7.42
CA ALA A 99 16.27 3.00 7.79
C ALA A 99 16.83 3.78 6.60
N GLU A 100 17.88 4.58 6.85
CA GLU A 100 18.54 5.45 5.87
C GLU A 100 18.81 4.74 4.53
N TYR A 101 19.40 3.56 4.55
CA TYR A 101 19.71 2.81 3.32
C TYR A 101 18.46 2.47 2.50
N GLY A 102 17.40 2.01 3.16
CA GLY A 102 16.13 1.70 2.50
C GLY A 102 15.43 2.96 1.96
N ASP A 103 15.55 4.06 2.68
CA ASP A 103 14.97 5.34 2.29
C ASP A 103 15.71 5.95 1.08
N GLU A 104 17.05 5.95 1.07
CA GLU A 104 17.85 6.38 -0.08
C GLU A 104 17.52 5.57 -1.33
N TRP A 105 17.46 4.23 -1.19
CA TRP A 105 17.11 3.35 -2.29
C TRP A 105 15.71 3.63 -2.83
N PHE A 106 14.73 3.84 -1.94
CA PHE A 106 13.37 4.16 -2.31
C PHE A 106 13.29 5.49 -3.07
N VAL A 107 13.89 6.55 -2.52
CA VAL A 107 13.88 7.89 -3.11
C VAL A 107 14.53 7.89 -4.50
N GLU A 108 15.69 7.26 -4.65
CA GLU A 108 16.34 7.16 -5.96
C GLU A 108 15.43 6.50 -7.00
N ARG A 109 14.81 5.37 -6.65
CA ARG A 109 13.91 4.65 -7.55
C ARG A 109 12.61 5.41 -7.84
N PHE A 110 12.08 6.09 -6.84
CA PHE A 110 10.88 6.91 -7.00
C PHE A 110 11.15 8.11 -7.91
N GLN A 111 12.26 8.78 -7.72
CA GLN A 111 12.63 9.95 -8.55
C GLN A 111 12.95 9.57 -9.99
N LEU A 112 13.82 8.59 -10.17
CA LEU A 112 14.44 8.31 -11.47
C LEU A 112 13.79 7.15 -12.22
N GLY A 113 12.97 6.34 -11.53
CA GLY A 113 12.46 5.10 -12.07
C GLY A 113 13.57 4.07 -12.30
N MET A 114 13.31 3.11 -13.17
CA MET A 114 14.30 2.09 -13.57
C MET A 114 14.14 1.69 -15.03
N THR A 115 15.23 1.76 -15.76
CA THR A 115 15.33 1.26 -17.14
C THR A 115 16.36 0.14 -17.20
N GLN A 116 15.99 -0.99 -17.78
CA GLN A 116 16.87 -2.13 -17.96
C GLN A 116 16.83 -2.61 -19.41
N ASN A 117 17.99 -2.74 -20.04
CA ASN A 117 18.11 -3.16 -21.44
C ASN A 117 17.26 -2.31 -22.42
N GLY A 118 17.19 -0.99 -22.19
CA GLY A 118 16.40 -0.06 -23.01
C GLY A 118 14.88 -0.12 -22.78
N VAL A 119 14.41 -0.90 -21.81
CA VAL A 119 13.00 -1.01 -21.46
C VAL A 119 12.77 -0.39 -20.07
N THR A 120 11.86 0.58 -20.00
CA THR A 120 11.44 1.15 -18.72
C THR A 120 10.66 0.09 -17.93
N LYS A 121 11.19 -0.29 -16.78
CA LYS A 121 10.59 -1.25 -15.85
C LYS A 121 9.76 -0.54 -14.80
N MET A 122 10.22 0.60 -14.32
CA MET A 122 9.53 1.47 -13.39
C MET A 122 9.59 2.90 -13.92
N PRO A 123 8.47 3.59 -14.11
CA PRO A 123 8.48 5.00 -14.50
C PRO A 123 9.04 5.87 -13.38
N ALA A 124 9.54 7.04 -13.73
CA ALA A 124 9.92 8.08 -12.77
C ALA A 124 8.67 8.79 -12.26
N PHE A 125 8.55 8.96 -10.95
CA PHE A 125 7.41 9.61 -10.31
C PHE A 125 7.77 10.94 -9.64
N GLY A 126 9.06 11.25 -9.47
CA GLY A 126 9.52 12.37 -8.68
C GLY A 126 8.94 13.72 -9.08
N GLU A 127 8.99 14.07 -10.37
CA GLU A 127 8.48 15.34 -10.88
C GLU A 127 6.93 15.44 -10.83
N ILE A 128 6.25 14.30 -10.92
CA ILE A 128 4.79 14.26 -11.06
C ILE A 128 4.09 14.22 -9.70
N LEU A 129 4.60 13.41 -8.77
CA LEU A 129 3.98 13.20 -7.46
C LEU A 129 4.62 14.04 -6.35
N GLY A 130 5.90 14.36 -6.49
CA GLY A 130 6.65 15.15 -5.54
C GLY A 130 7.05 14.42 -4.27
N GLN A 131 7.85 15.11 -3.46
CA GLN A 131 8.50 14.53 -2.27
C GLN A 131 7.51 14.16 -1.14
N LYS A 132 6.47 14.97 -0.90
CA LYS A 132 5.46 14.68 0.12
C LYS A 132 4.73 13.37 -0.16
N ALA A 133 4.34 13.14 -1.43
CA ALA A 133 3.67 11.92 -1.83
C ALA A 133 4.62 10.70 -1.73
N ALA A 134 5.88 10.87 -2.12
CA ALA A 134 6.88 9.82 -1.98
C ALA A 134 7.02 9.34 -0.53
N TRP A 135 7.20 10.26 0.40
CA TRP A 135 7.37 9.92 1.81
C TRP A 135 6.10 9.37 2.45
N ALA A 136 4.92 9.86 2.06
CA ALA A 136 3.67 9.25 2.48
C ALA A 136 3.54 7.79 2.01
N ILE A 137 3.85 7.53 0.73
CA ILE A 137 3.86 6.17 0.17
C ILE A 137 4.90 5.30 0.88
N ARG A 138 6.09 5.83 1.17
CA ARG A 138 7.14 5.12 1.90
C ARG A 138 6.67 4.74 3.32
N THR A 139 6.03 5.69 4.03
CA THR A 139 5.46 5.44 5.36
C THR A 139 4.41 4.33 5.33
N TYR A 140 3.53 4.32 4.33
CA TYR A 140 2.57 3.23 4.16
C TYR A 140 3.26 1.88 3.94
N ILE A 141 4.23 1.81 3.03
CA ILE A 141 4.93 0.56 2.68
C ILE A 141 5.61 -0.06 3.90
N GLU A 142 6.36 0.75 4.66
CA GLU A 142 7.18 0.26 5.78
C GLU A 142 6.35 -0.22 6.98
N THR A 143 5.08 0.22 7.09
CA THR A 143 4.18 -0.14 8.18
C THR A 143 3.28 -1.34 7.88
N ARG A 144 3.47 -1.98 6.72
CA ARG A 144 2.69 -3.15 6.31
C ARG A 144 3.10 -4.40 7.10
N PRO A 145 2.14 -5.22 7.56
CA PRO A 145 2.44 -6.47 8.26
C PRO A 145 3.19 -7.46 7.34
N ASP A 146 4.02 -8.30 7.94
CA ASP A 146 4.65 -9.42 7.26
C ASP A 146 3.64 -10.54 6.96
N ASP A 147 4.00 -11.49 6.09
CA ASP A 147 3.16 -12.62 5.77
C ASP A 147 2.96 -13.51 7.00
N GLY A 148 1.70 -13.85 7.27
CA GLY A 148 1.36 -14.70 8.42
C GLY A 148 1.57 -14.06 9.79
N ALA A 149 1.90 -12.78 9.87
CA ALA A 149 2.15 -12.07 11.14
C ALA A 149 0.97 -12.09 12.12
N LEU A 150 -0.25 -12.34 11.63
CA LEU A 150 -1.46 -12.49 12.44
C LEU A 150 -1.87 -13.94 12.71
N ASP A 151 -1.20 -14.94 12.12
CA ASP A 151 -1.66 -16.34 12.18
C ASP A 151 -1.86 -16.86 13.59
N SER A 152 -0.96 -16.51 14.52
CA SER A 152 -1.07 -16.89 15.93
C SER A 152 -2.25 -16.24 16.67
N HIS A 153 -2.79 -15.16 16.12
CA HIS A 153 -3.87 -14.37 16.70
C HIS A 153 -5.23 -14.60 16.02
N MET A 154 -5.27 -15.36 14.91
CA MET A 154 -6.47 -15.55 14.09
C MET A 154 -7.67 -16.02 14.89
N THR A 155 -7.50 -17.06 15.74
CA THR A 155 -8.59 -17.59 16.57
C THR A 155 -9.14 -16.52 17.50
N ARG A 156 -8.26 -15.76 18.17
CA ARG A 156 -8.67 -14.70 19.09
C ARG A 156 -9.35 -13.53 18.39
N LEU A 157 -8.87 -13.14 17.22
CA LEU A 157 -9.49 -12.09 16.42
C LEU A 157 -10.90 -12.48 15.93
N ILE A 158 -11.12 -13.76 15.62
CA ILE A 158 -12.43 -14.31 15.27
C ILE A 158 -13.37 -14.21 16.50
N GLU A 159 -12.94 -14.61 17.68
CA GLU A 159 -13.72 -14.50 18.92
C GLU A 159 -14.09 -13.03 19.20
N ILE A 160 -13.13 -12.12 19.11
CA ILE A 160 -13.37 -10.68 19.32
C ILE A 160 -14.42 -10.17 18.32
N ARG A 161 -14.26 -10.48 17.04
CA ARG A 161 -15.25 -10.12 16.00
C ARG A 161 -16.65 -10.61 16.38
N ASP A 162 -16.78 -11.85 16.80
CA ASP A 162 -18.08 -12.47 17.09
C ASP A 162 -18.74 -11.83 18.32
N HIS A 163 -17.97 -11.49 19.36
CA HIS A 163 -18.46 -10.72 20.52
C HIS A 163 -18.93 -9.33 20.11
N LEU A 164 -18.17 -8.62 19.26
CA LEU A 164 -18.54 -7.31 18.76
C LEU A 164 -19.82 -7.35 17.91
N LEU A 165 -19.98 -8.37 17.06
CA LEU A 165 -21.19 -8.57 16.24
C LEU A 165 -22.42 -8.90 17.08
N ALA A 166 -22.25 -9.66 18.16
CA ALA A 166 -23.33 -10.00 19.08
C ALA A 166 -23.73 -8.82 19.99
N GLY A 167 -22.89 -7.79 20.09
CA GLY A 167 -23.06 -6.71 21.06
C GLY A 167 -22.81 -7.16 22.51
N ASP A 168 -22.13 -8.28 22.68
CA ASP A 168 -21.79 -8.89 23.98
C ASP A 168 -20.38 -8.46 24.40
N VAL A 169 -20.27 -7.20 24.82
CA VAL A 169 -19.01 -6.56 25.20
C VAL A 169 -19.16 -5.97 26.60
N ASP A 170 -18.59 -6.64 27.60
CA ASP A 170 -18.64 -6.20 29.00
C ASP A 170 -17.72 -4.98 29.24
N ASP A 171 -16.52 -4.98 28.63
CA ASP A 171 -15.52 -3.91 28.78
C ASP A 171 -14.91 -3.56 27.41
N PRO A 172 -15.48 -2.55 26.72
CA PRO A 172 -15.01 -2.16 25.39
C PRO A 172 -13.57 -1.61 25.41
N MET A 173 -13.16 -0.98 26.50
CA MET A 173 -11.82 -0.41 26.59
C MET A 173 -10.76 -1.49 26.80
N ALA A 174 -11.05 -2.51 27.61
CA ALA A 174 -10.17 -3.67 27.75
C ALA A 174 -10.00 -4.42 26.41
N LEU A 175 -11.09 -4.56 25.65
CA LEU A 175 -11.05 -5.21 24.34
C LEU A 175 -10.26 -4.39 23.29
N LYS A 176 -10.41 -3.06 23.36
CA LYS A 176 -9.59 -2.14 22.57
C LYS A 176 -8.09 -2.28 22.88
N GLU A 177 -7.74 -2.33 24.17
CA GLU A 177 -6.36 -2.52 24.62
C GLU A 177 -5.80 -3.88 24.19
N GLU A 178 -6.62 -4.93 24.22
CA GLU A 178 -6.24 -6.25 23.73
C GLU A 178 -5.93 -6.22 22.23
N LEU A 179 -6.81 -5.62 21.42
CA LEU A 179 -6.56 -5.43 19.98
C LEU A 179 -5.30 -4.62 19.70
N ALA A 180 -5.07 -3.56 20.46
CA ALA A 180 -3.85 -2.75 20.36
C ALA A 180 -2.60 -3.56 20.74
N SER A 181 -2.70 -4.42 21.74
CA SER A 181 -1.61 -5.33 22.15
C SER A 181 -1.30 -6.37 21.09
N ILE A 182 -2.33 -6.95 20.46
CA ILE A 182 -2.16 -7.85 19.32
C ILE A 182 -1.46 -7.10 18.17
N ALA A 183 -1.94 -5.90 17.85
CA ALA A 183 -1.34 -5.09 16.79
C ALA A 183 0.13 -4.77 17.06
N ALA A 184 0.47 -4.41 18.29
CA ALA A 184 1.86 -4.09 18.68
C ALA A 184 2.81 -5.30 18.61
N GLY A 185 2.27 -6.52 18.63
CA GLY A 185 3.01 -7.76 18.47
C GLY A 185 3.16 -8.22 17.02
N VAL A 186 2.53 -7.53 16.06
CA VAL A 186 2.62 -7.86 14.64
C VAL A 186 3.97 -7.37 14.09
N GLU A 187 4.69 -8.26 13.44
CA GLU A 187 5.97 -7.92 12.82
C GLU A 187 5.78 -7.34 11.41
N THR A 188 6.68 -6.44 11.04
CA THR A 188 6.80 -5.90 9.68
C THR A 188 8.12 -6.37 9.08
N GLY A 189 8.15 -6.66 7.79
CA GLY A 189 9.38 -7.03 7.09
C GLY A 189 10.40 -5.90 7.00
N SER A 190 9.98 -4.65 7.19
CA SER A 190 10.83 -3.46 7.19
C SER A 190 11.51 -3.16 8.53
N GLY A 191 11.00 -3.71 9.64
CA GLY A 191 11.39 -3.36 11.00
C GLY A 191 10.72 -2.09 11.56
N ALA A 192 9.82 -1.43 10.81
CA ALA A 192 9.02 -0.32 11.31
C ALA A 192 7.87 -0.82 12.21
N PRO A 193 7.29 0.04 13.07
CA PRO A 193 6.04 -0.29 13.75
C PRO A 193 4.92 -0.59 12.76
N VAL A 194 4.09 -1.60 13.06
CA VAL A 194 2.91 -1.90 12.25
C VAL A 194 1.85 -0.80 12.41
N ALA A 195 1.18 -0.45 11.31
CA ALA A 195 0.08 0.50 11.37
C ALA A 195 -1.08 0.18 10.41
N ASP A 196 -1.10 -1.00 9.84
CA ASP A 196 -2.13 -1.39 8.88
C ASP A 196 -2.43 -2.90 8.98
N SER A 197 -2.54 -3.39 10.22
CA SER A 197 -3.12 -4.70 10.49
C SER A 197 -4.59 -4.55 10.89
N ILE A 198 -5.38 -5.60 10.67
CA ILE A 198 -6.81 -5.60 11.06
C ILE A 198 -7.01 -5.36 12.56
N ALA A 199 -6.08 -5.83 13.40
CA ALA A 199 -6.10 -5.59 14.83
C ALA A 199 -5.83 -4.11 15.15
N PHE A 200 -4.87 -3.49 14.45
CA PHE A 200 -4.57 -2.06 14.58
C PHE A 200 -5.77 -1.20 14.21
N GLU A 201 -6.35 -1.41 13.03
CA GLU A 201 -7.50 -0.65 12.56
C GLU A 201 -8.73 -0.83 13.45
N ALA A 202 -9.03 -2.06 13.88
CA ALA A 202 -10.13 -2.33 14.79
C ALA A 202 -9.92 -1.65 16.15
N SER A 203 -8.71 -1.70 16.72
CA SER A 203 -8.40 -1.05 18.00
C SER A 203 -8.62 0.46 17.97
N ARG A 204 -8.23 1.10 16.87
CA ARG A 204 -8.38 2.56 16.70
C ARG A 204 -9.84 2.99 16.53
N THR A 205 -10.64 2.13 15.92
CA THR A 205 -12.06 2.38 15.68
C THR A 205 -12.89 2.27 16.96
N MET A 206 -12.52 1.37 17.89
CA MET A 206 -13.28 1.11 19.10
C MET A 206 -13.28 2.26 20.09
N SER A 207 -14.45 2.50 20.68
CA SER A 207 -14.69 3.39 21.82
C SER A 207 -15.81 2.82 22.72
N ASP A 208 -16.26 3.57 23.71
CA ASP A 208 -17.43 3.22 24.53
C ASP A 208 -18.76 3.25 23.77
N ASP A 209 -18.78 3.80 22.55
CA ASP A 209 -19.96 3.87 21.68
C ASP A 209 -20.16 2.54 20.93
N PRO A 210 -21.30 1.83 21.14
CA PRO A 210 -21.60 0.56 20.47
C PRO A 210 -21.62 0.64 18.92
N GLU A 211 -21.83 1.79 18.33
CA GLU A 211 -21.77 1.91 16.87
C GLU A 211 -20.34 1.70 16.35
N THR A 212 -19.32 2.05 17.16
CA THR A 212 -17.91 1.81 16.80
C THR A 212 -17.54 0.34 16.84
N TRP A 213 -18.25 -0.48 17.65
CA TRP A 213 -18.02 -1.93 17.73
C TRP A 213 -18.38 -2.64 16.42
N LYS A 214 -19.52 -2.24 15.81
CA LYS A 214 -19.92 -2.79 14.50
C LYS A 214 -18.88 -2.48 13.44
N HIS A 215 -18.39 -1.24 13.44
CA HIS A 215 -17.36 -0.87 12.48
C HIS A 215 -16.05 -1.64 12.68
N ALA A 216 -15.62 -1.83 13.94
CA ALA A 216 -14.47 -2.68 14.26
C ALA A 216 -14.70 -4.14 13.85
N ALA A 217 -15.93 -4.68 14.06
CA ALA A 217 -16.28 -6.03 13.64
C ALA A 217 -16.28 -6.19 12.11
N ASP A 218 -16.72 -5.17 11.37
CA ASP A 218 -16.68 -5.17 9.91
C ASP A 218 -15.24 -5.18 9.39
N LEU A 219 -14.35 -4.37 9.99
CA LEU A 219 -12.91 -4.37 9.67
C LEU A 219 -12.30 -5.75 9.90
N LEU A 220 -12.55 -6.35 11.07
CA LEU A 220 -12.10 -7.71 11.36
C LEU A 220 -12.67 -8.74 10.38
N THR A 221 -13.96 -8.65 10.04
CA THR A 221 -14.61 -9.58 9.11
C THR A 221 -13.96 -9.53 7.72
N VAL A 222 -13.75 -8.33 7.19
CA VAL A 222 -13.12 -8.15 5.87
C VAL A 222 -11.68 -8.65 5.89
N GLY A 223 -10.90 -8.25 6.89
CA GLY A 223 -9.49 -8.63 6.96
C GLY A 223 -9.27 -10.12 7.20
N LEU A 224 -10.07 -10.75 8.08
CA LEU A 224 -10.02 -12.20 8.32
C LEU A 224 -10.42 -13.02 7.10
N SER A 225 -11.31 -12.51 6.24
CA SER A 225 -11.69 -13.18 4.99
C SER A 225 -10.64 -13.08 3.89
N ALA A 226 -9.77 -12.07 3.95
CA ALA A 226 -8.70 -11.86 2.97
C ALA A 226 -7.41 -12.65 3.31
N ALA A 227 -7.32 -13.19 4.53
CA ALA A 227 -6.16 -13.94 5.03
C ALA A 227 -6.18 -15.45 4.67
N HIS A 228 -7.06 -15.88 3.76
CA HIS A 228 -7.22 -17.29 3.35
C HIS A 228 -6.85 -17.51 1.88
#